data_8d20d59462d8caa8e57b4eb8e35155bf
#
_entry.id   8d20d59462d8caa8e57b4eb8e35155bf
#
_cell.length_a   1.000
_cell.length_b   1.000
_cell.length_c   1.000
_cell.angle_alpha   90.00
_cell.angle_beta   90.00
_cell.angle_gamma   90.00
#
_symmetry.space_group_name_H-M   'P 1'
#
loop_
_entity.id
_entity.type
_entity.pdbx_description
1 polymer ?
#
loop_
_entity_poly.entity_id
_entity_poly.type
_entity_poly.pdbx_seq_one_letter_code
_entity_poly.pdbx_strand_id
1 'polypeptide(L)'
;MKLIQKTVWAITPEMLSTMISIAHQTNKSPEAIAKEMGRDMKNTYAVSTRGGVAVIPVTGPLFRHANLLTAVCGATSYELLAQDFNKALDDPNISAILFDVDSPGGEVNGCSELADMIYNARGKKPILAYASGSCCSGAYWIASACDKIMAADTAILGSIGVVSIFEKEDEKKTIEIVSSQSPNKRPDVETEEGKAKIQAHIDALAEVFINKVALHRDISPKNVIENFGGGDVFVGQNAVRIGLADSLASFEAIISDLNNGTCHSLIDENGKNKNCFRTRDFDENVVDSTFQKNAAVKKQFSSCPDGCDK
;
A
#
# COMPACT_ATOMS: atom_id res chain seq x y z
N MET A 1 -2.67 -1.87 -22.33
CA MET A 1 -2.18 -3.26 -22.24
C MET A 1 -0.73 -3.36 -21.78
N LYS A 2 0.28 -2.82 -22.48
CA LYS A 2 1.71 -2.91 -22.08
C LYS A 2 2.02 -2.45 -20.64
N LEU A 3 1.24 -1.53 -20.05
CA LEU A 3 1.44 -1.08 -18.69
C LEU A 3 1.07 -2.18 -17.68
N ILE A 4 -0.09 -2.82 -17.85
CA ILE A 4 -0.58 -3.85 -16.92
C ILE A 4 0.34 -5.06 -16.88
N GLN A 5 0.86 -5.48 -18.05
CA GLN A 5 1.75 -6.65 -18.19
C GLN A 5 3.18 -6.44 -17.69
N LYS A 6 3.64 -5.18 -17.57
CA LYS A 6 5.00 -4.86 -17.11
C LYS A 6 5.08 -4.44 -15.66
N THR A 7 3.95 -4.27 -15.00
CA THR A 7 3.84 -3.80 -13.62
C THR A 7 3.71 -4.99 -12.68
N VAL A 8 4.36 -4.91 -11.53
CA VAL A 8 4.17 -5.86 -10.44
C VAL A 8 3.07 -5.31 -9.53
N TRP A 9 2.13 -6.16 -9.18
CA TRP A 9 0.89 -5.78 -8.51
C TRP A 9 0.80 -6.35 -7.10
N ALA A 10 0.39 -5.50 -6.19
CA ALA A 10 -0.20 -5.85 -4.89
C ALA A 10 -1.70 -5.56 -4.97
N ILE A 11 -2.44 -6.39 -5.71
CA ILE A 11 -3.87 -6.24 -6.03
C ILE A 11 -4.56 -7.61 -6.01
N THR A 12 -5.88 -7.63 -5.79
CA THR A 12 -6.64 -8.89 -5.85
C THR A 12 -6.70 -9.46 -7.27
N PRO A 13 -6.70 -10.80 -7.44
CA PRO A 13 -6.72 -11.44 -8.76
C PRO A 13 -7.94 -11.05 -9.61
N GLU A 14 -9.11 -10.87 -8.99
CA GLU A 14 -10.36 -10.54 -9.65
C GLU A 14 -10.29 -9.14 -10.28
N MET A 15 -9.75 -8.17 -9.53
CA MET A 15 -9.60 -6.81 -10.04
C MET A 15 -8.55 -6.73 -11.14
N LEU A 16 -7.44 -7.46 -11.00
CA LEU A 16 -6.42 -7.51 -12.04
C LEU A 16 -6.98 -8.08 -13.35
N SER A 17 -7.78 -9.15 -13.29
CA SER A 17 -8.47 -9.71 -14.45
C SER A 17 -9.45 -8.72 -15.08
N THR A 18 -10.18 -7.96 -14.26
CA THR A 18 -11.09 -6.91 -14.73
C THR A 18 -10.34 -5.79 -15.46
N MET A 19 -9.24 -5.32 -14.88
CA MET A 19 -8.39 -4.29 -15.51
C MET A 19 -7.83 -4.73 -16.87
N ILE A 20 -7.39 -5.98 -16.97
CA ILE A 20 -6.92 -6.57 -18.24
C ILE A 20 -8.05 -6.58 -19.27
N SER A 21 -9.25 -7.02 -18.88
CA SER A 21 -10.42 -7.06 -19.76
C SER A 21 -10.80 -5.65 -20.29
N ILE A 22 -10.77 -4.63 -19.44
CA ILE A 22 -11.02 -3.23 -19.82
C ILE A 22 -9.94 -2.74 -20.79
N ALA A 23 -8.67 -3.05 -20.51
CA ALA A 23 -7.55 -2.65 -21.36
C ALA A 23 -7.61 -3.26 -22.77
N HIS A 24 -8.18 -4.46 -22.92
CA HIS A 24 -8.40 -5.08 -24.22
C HIS A 24 -9.51 -4.43 -25.05
N GLN A 25 -10.50 -3.82 -24.38
CA GLN A 25 -11.67 -3.22 -25.05
C GLN A 25 -11.46 -1.80 -25.55
N THR A 26 -10.44 -1.09 -25.04
CA THR A 26 -10.21 0.33 -25.38
C THR A 26 -9.11 0.51 -26.41
N ASN A 27 -9.52 0.88 -27.64
CA ASN A 27 -8.59 1.26 -28.73
C ASN A 27 -8.21 2.76 -28.70
N LYS A 28 -8.67 3.54 -27.73
CA LYS A 28 -8.42 4.98 -27.60
C LYS A 28 -7.21 5.25 -26.70
N SER A 29 -6.49 6.35 -26.97
CA SER A 29 -5.43 6.78 -26.07
C SER A 29 -6.01 7.32 -24.75
N PRO A 30 -5.24 7.25 -23.67
CA PRO A 30 -5.59 7.79 -22.35
C PRO A 30 -6.10 9.24 -22.38
N GLU A 31 -5.37 10.09 -23.10
CA GLU A 31 -5.65 11.52 -23.21
C GLU A 31 -6.95 11.79 -23.97
N ALA A 32 -7.26 10.97 -24.98
CA ALA A 32 -8.48 11.09 -25.76
C ALA A 32 -9.72 10.80 -24.90
N ILE A 33 -9.64 9.79 -24.03
CA ILE A 33 -10.76 9.41 -23.14
C ILE A 33 -10.94 10.44 -22.02
N ALA A 34 -9.86 10.91 -21.39
CA ALA A 34 -9.92 11.95 -20.35
C ALA A 34 -10.55 13.24 -20.91
N LYS A 35 -10.19 13.64 -22.13
CA LYS A 35 -10.74 14.80 -22.83
C LYS A 35 -12.22 14.61 -23.17
N GLU A 36 -12.65 13.44 -23.67
CA GLU A 36 -14.05 13.13 -23.92
C GLU A 36 -14.91 13.17 -22.63
N MET A 37 -14.36 12.74 -21.51
CA MET A 37 -15.05 12.72 -20.21
C MET A 37 -15.03 14.08 -19.50
N GLY A 38 -14.31 15.08 -19.99
CA GLY A 38 -14.20 16.41 -19.38
C GLY A 38 -13.66 16.36 -17.94
N ARG A 39 -12.86 15.35 -17.60
CA ARG A 39 -12.34 15.14 -16.25
C ARG A 39 -10.86 15.47 -16.16
N ASP A 40 -10.50 16.26 -15.15
CA ASP A 40 -9.12 16.38 -14.69
C ASP A 40 -8.63 15.05 -14.13
N MET A 41 -7.34 14.76 -14.28
CA MET A 41 -6.70 13.60 -13.64
C MET A 41 -6.54 13.87 -12.14
N LYS A 42 -7.62 13.70 -11.40
CA LYS A 42 -7.67 13.79 -9.93
C LYS A 42 -8.10 12.43 -9.37
N ASN A 43 -7.89 12.23 -8.08
CA ASN A 43 -8.50 11.08 -7.40
C ASN A 43 -10.02 11.15 -7.59
N THR A 44 -10.65 9.99 -7.70
CA THR A 44 -12.10 9.87 -7.98
C THR A 44 -12.94 10.53 -6.91
N TYR A 45 -12.48 10.50 -5.67
CA TYR A 45 -13.15 11.09 -4.52
C TYR A 45 -12.26 12.17 -3.89
N ALA A 46 -12.89 13.26 -3.50
CA ALA A 46 -12.20 14.37 -2.85
C ALA A 46 -12.11 14.14 -1.33
N VAL A 47 -11.05 14.65 -0.72
CA VAL A 47 -10.95 14.75 0.73
C VAL A 47 -12.12 15.58 1.26
N SER A 48 -12.77 15.09 2.30
CA SER A 48 -13.84 15.81 3.01
C SER A 48 -13.44 16.06 4.46
N THR A 49 -14.00 17.11 5.06
CA THR A 49 -13.79 17.40 6.47
C THR A 49 -15.10 17.19 7.24
N ARG A 50 -15.05 16.40 8.30
CA ARG A 50 -16.16 16.08 9.18
C ARG A 50 -15.82 16.55 10.60
N GLY A 51 -16.21 17.79 10.95
CA GLY A 51 -15.69 18.46 12.16
C GLY A 51 -14.19 18.72 12.04
N GLY A 52 -13.40 18.28 13.02
CA GLY A 52 -11.93 18.33 12.98
C GLY A 52 -11.26 17.14 12.29
N VAL A 53 -12.01 16.23 11.65
CA VAL A 53 -11.48 15.02 11.02
C VAL A 53 -11.36 15.20 9.52
N ALA A 54 -10.16 15.05 8.95
CA ALA A 54 -9.98 14.90 7.52
C ALA A 54 -10.25 13.46 7.10
N VAL A 55 -11.22 13.24 6.21
CA VAL A 55 -11.53 11.94 5.63
C VAL A 55 -10.90 11.87 4.24
N ILE A 56 -9.93 10.97 4.09
CA ILE A 56 -9.18 10.76 2.86
C ILE A 56 -9.64 9.43 2.24
N PRO A 57 -10.35 9.45 1.11
CA PRO A 57 -10.82 8.23 0.47
C PRO A 57 -9.68 7.50 -0.25
N VAL A 58 -9.63 6.17 -0.06
CA VAL A 58 -8.72 5.24 -0.73
C VAL A 58 -9.58 4.23 -1.48
N THR A 59 -9.91 4.53 -2.74
CA THR A 59 -10.91 3.78 -3.48
C THR A 59 -10.38 3.21 -4.78
N GLY A 60 -10.93 2.05 -5.17
CA GLY A 60 -10.58 1.36 -6.42
C GLY A 60 -9.10 0.95 -6.52
N PRO A 61 -8.63 0.59 -7.72
CA PRO A 61 -7.23 0.23 -7.93
C PRO A 61 -6.28 1.40 -7.64
N LEU A 62 -5.11 1.09 -7.06
CA LEU A 62 -4.12 2.08 -6.66
C LEU A 62 -2.97 2.12 -7.67
N PHE A 63 -2.57 3.32 -8.08
CA PHE A 63 -1.48 3.55 -9.02
C PHE A 63 -0.44 4.49 -8.43
N ARG A 64 0.82 4.35 -8.88
CA ARG A 64 1.88 5.27 -8.44
C ARG A 64 1.58 6.72 -8.80
N HIS A 65 1.23 6.95 -10.05
CA HIS A 65 0.92 8.27 -10.60
C HIS A 65 -0.50 8.32 -11.12
N ALA A 66 -1.10 9.50 -11.07
CA ALA A 66 -2.39 9.71 -11.71
C ALA A 66 -2.29 9.41 -13.21
N ASN A 67 -3.18 8.58 -13.69
CA ASN A 67 -3.25 8.14 -15.08
C ASN A 67 -4.70 8.02 -15.54
N LEU A 68 -4.92 7.56 -16.79
CA LEU A 68 -6.27 7.41 -17.32
C LEU A 68 -7.16 6.52 -16.45
N LEU A 69 -6.61 5.43 -15.90
CA LEU A 69 -7.40 4.50 -15.09
C LEU A 69 -7.89 5.17 -13.80
N THR A 70 -7.13 6.13 -13.26
CA THR A 70 -7.59 6.94 -12.11
C THR A 70 -8.80 7.80 -12.48
N ALA A 71 -8.85 8.31 -13.70
CA ALA A 71 -9.97 9.15 -14.16
C ALA A 71 -11.21 8.36 -14.59
N VAL A 72 -11.04 7.15 -15.13
CA VAL A 72 -12.10 6.34 -15.77
C VAL A 72 -12.66 5.26 -14.84
N CYS A 73 -11.78 4.57 -14.09
CA CYS A 73 -12.15 3.38 -13.30
C CYS A 73 -12.37 3.67 -11.81
N GLY A 74 -12.42 4.94 -11.39
CA GLY A 74 -12.56 5.25 -9.97
C GLY A 74 -11.32 4.88 -9.15
N ALA A 75 -10.14 4.89 -9.78
CA ALA A 75 -8.88 4.54 -9.15
C ALA A 75 -8.26 5.71 -8.39
N THR A 76 -7.30 5.41 -7.52
CA THR A 76 -6.60 6.37 -6.68
C THR A 76 -5.10 6.36 -7.00
N SER A 77 -4.44 7.52 -6.86
CA SER A 77 -2.99 7.66 -7.04
C SER A 77 -2.29 7.84 -5.69
N TYR A 78 -1.19 7.12 -5.46
CA TYR A 78 -0.35 7.30 -4.26
C TYR A 78 0.21 8.73 -4.15
N GLU A 79 0.56 9.33 -5.28
CA GLU A 79 1.07 10.71 -5.33
C GLU A 79 0.03 11.72 -4.82
N LEU A 80 -1.22 11.59 -5.26
CA LEU A 80 -2.32 12.46 -4.81
C LEU A 80 -2.71 12.17 -3.35
N LEU A 81 -2.72 10.89 -2.95
CA LEU A 81 -2.93 10.52 -1.54
C LEU A 81 -1.86 11.14 -0.63
N ALA A 82 -0.59 11.10 -1.03
CA ALA A 82 0.50 11.70 -0.28
C ALA A 82 0.33 13.22 -0.13
N GLN A 83 -0.10 13.91 -1.20
CA GLN A 83 -0.38 15.35 -1.16
C GLN A 83 -1.54 15.66 -0.21
N ASP A 84 -2.63 14.92 -0.29
CA ASP A 84 -3.82 15.10 0.53
C ASP A 84 -3.52 14.80 2.01
N PHE A 85 -2.77 13.74 2.26
CA PHE A 85 -2.31 13.37 3.60
C PHE A 85 -1.44 14.48 4.23
N ASN A 86 -0.44 14.98 3.51
CA ASN A 86 0.43 16.05 4.02
C ASN A 86 -0.36 17.34 4.28
N LYS A 87 -1.28 17.73 3.40
CA LYS A 87 -2.17 18.88 3.64
C LYS A 87 -2.97 18.72 4.92
N ALA A 88 -3.58 17.54 5.14
CA ALA A 88 -4.34 17.27 6.34
C ALA A 88 -3.45 17.23 7.61
N LEU A 89 -2.22 16.71 7.47
CA LEU A 89 -1.26 16.63 8.56
C LEU A 89 -0.79 18.02 9.02
N ASP A 90 -0.59 18.94 8.08
CA ASP A 90 -0.07 20.28 8.34
C ASP A 90 -1.17 21.30 8.69
N ASP A 91 -2.46 21.02 8.39
CA ASP A 91 -3.57 21.93 8.68
C ASP A 91 -3.88 21.98 10.19
N PRO A 92 -3.74 23.14 10.87
CA PRO A 92 -4.02 23.26 12.30
C PRO A 92 -5.49 23.05 12.67
N ASN A 93 -6.43 23.16 11.72
CA ASN A 93 -7.85 22.94 11.94
C ASN A 93 -8.22 21.44 11.91
N ILE A 94 -7.32 20.59 11.43
CA ILE A 94 -7.51 19.13 11.41
C ILE A 94 -6.87 18.53 12.67
N SER A 95 -7.68 17.89 13.48
CA SER A 95 -7.27 17.21 14.71
C SER A 95 -6.98 15.72 14.52
N ALA A 96 -7.55 15.09 13.49
CA ALA A 96 -7.37 13.67 13.17
C ALA A 96 -7.50 13.40 11.66
N ILE A 97 -6.93 12.29 11.20
CA ILE A 97 -6.99 11.83 9.81
C ILE A 97 -7.62 10.44 9.77
N LEU A 98 -8.61 10.24 8.92
CA LEU A 98 -9.27 8.97 8.67
C LEU A 98 -9.12 8.59 7.20
N PHE A 99 -8.42 7.51 6.91
CA PHE A 99 -8.45 6.89 5.59
C PHE A 99 -9.70 6.02 5.48
N ASP A 100 -10.61 6.36 4.56
CA ASP A 100 -11.77 5.55 4.22
C ASP A 100 -11.41 4.63 3.05
N VAL A 101 -11.28 3.33 3.33
CA VAL A 101 -10.65 2.37 2.44
C VAL A 101 -11.67 1.41 1.84
N ASP A 102 -11.85 1.52 0.51
CA ASP A 102 -12.55 0.54 -0.32
C ASP A 102 -11.74 0.28 -1.60
N SER A 103 -10.69 -0.53 -1.45
CA SER A 103 -9.70 -0.76 -2.50
C SER A 103 -9.17 -2.20 -2.51
N PRO A 104 -9.06 -2.82 -3.69
CA PRO A 104 -8.47 -4.14 -3.89
C PRO A 104 -6.94 -4.15 -3.83
N GLY A 105 -6.31 -2.98 -3.66
CA GLY A 105 -4.86 -2.79 -3.80
C GLY A 105 -4.45 -2.19 -5.14
N GLY A 106 -3.18 -2.33 -5.52
CA GLY A 106 -2.67 -1.71 -6.73
C GLY A 106 -1.21 -1.99 -7.04
N GLU A 107 -0.52 -1.03 -7.66
CA GLU A 107 0.90 -1.12 -7.96
C GLU A 107 1.75 -1.27 -6.68
N VAL A 108 2.78 -2.12 -6.73
CA VAL A 108 3.75 -2.25 -5.64
C VAL A 108 4.58 -0.97 -5.49
N ASN A 109 5.04 -0.41 -6.63
CA ASN A 109 5.87 0.78 -6.63
C ASN A 109 5.09 2.01 -6.16
N GLY A 110 5.61 2.71 -5.17
CA GLY A 110 4.98 3.88 -4.55
C GLY A 110 4.15 3.56 -3.30
N CYS A 111 3.71 2.29 -3.15
CA CYS A 111 2.92 1.87 -2.00
C CYS A 111 3.73 1.93 -0.69
N SER A 112 4.95 1.39 -0.71
CA SER A 112 5.86 1.39 0.45
C SER A 112 6.20 2.82 0.90
N GLU A 113 6.49 3.70 -0.05
CA GLU A 113 6.85 5.10 0.24
C GLU A 113 5.70 5.86 0.92
N LEU A 114 4.46 5.67 0.44
CA LEU A 114 3.28 6.26 1.06
C LEU A 114 3.02 5.66 2.45
N ALA A 115 3.13 4.34 2.60
CA ALA A 115 2.97 3.67 3.89
C ALA A 115 4.02 4.15 4.90
N ASP A 116 5.29 4.28 4.50
CA ASP A 116 6.34 4.82 5.35
C ASP A 116 6.07 6.28 5.78
N MET A 117 5.56 7.10 4.87
CA MET A 117 5.17 8.48 5.18
C MET A 117 4.09 8.51 6.27
N ILE A 118 3.05 7.70 6.16
CA ILE A 118 1.96 7.60 7.13
C ILE A 118 2.49 7.06 8.46
N TYR A 119 3.26 5.98 8.43
CA TYR A 119 3.82 5.37 9.64
C TYR A 119 4.71 6.32 10.42
N ASN A 120 5.56 7.10 9.74
CA ASN A 120 6.45 8.08 10.36
C ASN A 120 5.73 9.31 10.90
N ALA A 121 4.50 9.56 10.46
CA ALA A 121 3.66 10.64 10.95
C ALA A 121 2.85 10.29 12.22
N ARG A 122 2.83 8.99 12.62
CA ARG A 122 2.16 8.55 13.86
C ARG A 122 2.64 9.38 15.06
N GLY A 123 1.72 9.73 15.93
CA GLY A 123 1.98 10.55 17.11
C GLY A 123 1.91 12.07 16.87
N LYS A 124 1.87 12.56 15.62
CA LYS A 124 1.60 13.98 15.34
C LYS A 124 0.11 14.30 15.46
N LYS A 125 -0.72 13.50 14.83
CA LYS A 125 -2.18 13.50 14.90
C LYS A 125 -2.64 12.04 14.90
N PRO A 126 -3.83 11.72 15.42
CA PRO A 126 -4.45 10.42 15.23
C PRO A 126 -4.64 10.11 13.74
N ILE A 127 -4.15 8.96 13.30
CA ILE A 127 -4.27 8.49 11.91
C ILE A 127 -4.93 7.11 11.94
N LEU A 128 -6.18 7.01 11.50
CA LEU A 128 -6.93 5.76 11.47
C LEU A 128 -7.21 5.34 10.04
N ALA A 129 -7.35 4.03 9.83
CA ALA A 129 -7.93 3.47 8.63
C ALA A 129 -9.28 2.83 8.97
N TYR A 130 -10.28 3.07 8.14
CA TYR A 130 -11.57 2.40 8.19
C TYR A 130 -11.76 1.59 6.90
N ALA A 131 -11.76 0.28 7.03
CA ALA A 131 -12.12 -0.62 5.94
C ALA A 131 -13.65 -0.60 5.79
N SER A 132 -14.16 0.20 4.85
CA SER A 132 -15.59 0.32 4.55
C SER A 132 -16.08 -0.76 3.59
N GLY A 133 -15.19 -1.27 2.74
CA GLY A 133 -15.40 -2.35 1.78
C GLY A 133 -14.18 -3.24 1.70
N SER A 134 -13.49 -3.24 0.57
CA SER A 134 -12.23 -3.96 0.40
C SER A 134 -11.06 -3.16 0.97
N CYS A 135 -10.26 -3.78 1.82
CA CYS A 135 -8.98 -3.26 2.28
C CYS A 135 -7.92 -4.34 2.05
N CYS A 136 -7.55 -4.52 0.77
CA CYS A 136 -6.78 -5.68 0.33
C CYS A 136 -5.44 -5.28 -0.25
N SER A 137 -4.44 -6.15 -0.07
CA SER A 137 -3.13 -6.08 -0.73
C SER A 137 -2.46 -4.71 -0.53
N GLY A 138 -2.14 -3.93 -1.55
CA GLY A 138 -1.55 -2.59 -1.41
C GLY A 138 -2.37 -1.61 -0.55
N ALA A 139 -3.70 -1.74 -0.54
CA ALA A 139 -4.56 -0.94 0.33
C ALA A 139 -4.41 -1.34 1.80
N TYR A 140 -4.26 -2.64 2.08
CA TYR A 140 -3.94 -3.12 3.43
C TYR A 140 -2.54 -2.65 3.87
N TRP A 141 -1.57 -2.61 2.95
CA TRP A 141 -0.25 -2.07 3.25
C TRP A 141 -0.31 -0.64 3.78
N ILE A 142 -1.08 0.23 3.09
CA ILE A 142 -1.33 1.61 3.51
C ILE A 142 -2.07 1.64 4.86
N ALA A 143 -3.16 0.89 4.99
CA ALA A 143 -3.96 0.84 6.21
C ALA A 143 -3.14 0.35 7.42
N SER A 144 -2.24 -0.63 7.23
CA SER A 144 -1.37 -1.15 8.28
C SER A 144 -0.44 -0.08 8.86
N ALA A 145 -0.13 0.95 8.09
CA ALA A 145 0.71 2.06 8.50
C ALA A 145 -0.02 3.08 9.40
N CYS A 146 -1.34 3.03 9.51
CA CYS A 146 -2.12 3.87 10.41
C CYS A 146 -2.00 3.42 11.87
N ASP A 147 -2.34 4.28 12.84
CA ASP A 147 -2.32 3.94 14.26
C ASP A 147 -3.25 2.77 14.58
N LYS A 148 -4.44 2.74 13.95
CA LYS A 148 -5.46 1.70 14.10
C LYS A 148 -6.18 1.44 12.79
N ILE A 149 -6.63 0.18 12.62
CA ILE A 149 -7.50 -0.26 11.53
C ILE A 149 -8.85 -0.67 12.14
N MET A 150 -9.88 0.03 11.74
CA MET A 150 -11.27 -0.29 12.05
C MET A 150 -11.91 -0.91 10.82
N ALA A 151 -12.83 -1.84 10.98
CA ALA A 151 -13.49 -2.50 9.88
C ALA A 151 -15.01 -2.46 10.01
N ALA A 152 -15.71 -2.31 8.89
CA ALA A 152 -17.12 -2.66 8.80
C ALA A 152 -17.28 -4.18 8.98
N ASP A 153 -18.43 -4.63 9.44
CA ASP A 153 -18.73 -6.05 9.67
C ASP A 153 -18.67 -6.90 8.39
N THR A 154 -18.92 -6.28 7.23
CA THR A 154 -18.84 -6.92 5.91
C THR A 154 -17.55 -6.60 5.15
N ALA A 155 -16.65 -5.81 5.71
CA ALA A 155 -15.40 -5.46 5.05
C ALA A 155 -14.49 -6.68 4.85
N ILE A 156 -13.72 -6.66 3.77
CA ILE A 156 -12.80 -7.74 3.39
C ILE A 156 -11.36 -7.22 3.51
N LEU A 157 -10.55 -7.86 4.35
CA LEU A 157 -9.17 -7.46 4.60
C LEU A 157 -8.19 -8.60 4.32
N GLY A 158 -6.97 -8.25 3.89
CA GLY A 158 -5.90 -9.23 3.68
C GLY A 158 -5.27 -9.17 2.29
N SER A 159 -5.19 -10.29 1.60
CA SER A 159 -4.51 -10.41 0.30
C SER A 159 -3.07 -9.87 0.35
N ILE A 160 -2.32 -10.22 1.42
CA ILE A 160 -0.93 -9.79 1.59
C ILE A 160 -0.04 -10.64 0.69
N GLY A 161 0.36 -10.07 -0.43
CA GLY A 161 1.15 -10.75 -1.45
C GLY A 161 1.34 -9.89 -2.70
N VAL A 162 2.14 -10.42 -3.62
CA VAL A 162 2.53 -9.74 -4.86
C VAL A 162 2.34 -10.69 -6.04
N VAL A 163 1.84 -10.18 -7.14
CA VAL A 163 1.59 -10.96 -8.35
C VAL A 163 2.10 -10.23 -9.59
N SER A 164 2.62 -10.99 -10.55
CA SER A 164 2.92 -10.50 -11.91
C SER A 164 2.25 -11.41 -12.92
N ILE A 165 1.63 -10.82 -13.95
CA ILE A 165 0.94 -11.55 -15.01
C ILE A 165 1.70 -11.40 -16.32
N PHE A 166 1.88 -12.53 -17.00
CA PHE A 166 2.46 -12.63 -18.33
C PHE A 166 1.44 -13.27 -19.26
N GLU A 167 1.06 -12.54 -20.30
CA GLU A 167 0.22 -13.10 -21.37
C GLU A 167 1.12 -13.64 -22.48
N LYS A 168 0.77 -14.82 -23.01
CA LYS A 168 1.39 -15.32 -24.25
C LYS A 168 0.91 -14.47 -25.42
N GLU A 169 1.85 -13.82 -26.11
CA GLU A 169 1.53 -13.15 -27.36
C GLU A 169 1.42 -14.21 -28.46
N ASP A 170 0.21 -14.54 -28.85
CA ASP A 170 -0.02 -15.31 -30.09
C ASP A 170 0.42 -14.49 -31.28
N GLU A 171 1.51 -14.97 -31.95
CA GLU A 171 1.95 -14.66 -33.34
C GLU A 171 2.42 -13.23 -33.70
N LYS A 172 2.61 -12.29 -32.79
CA LYS A 172 3.36 -11.07 -33.15
C LYS A 172 4.86 -11.35 -33.10
N LYS A 173 5.45 -11.57 -34.26
CA LYS A 173 6.90 -11.73 -34.44
C LYS A 173 7.62 -10.43 -34.07
N THR A 174 7.98 -10.29 -32.81
CA THR A 174 8.89 -9.24 -32.38
C THR A 174 10.30 -9.82 -32.36
N ILE A 175 11.24 -9.18 -33.05
CA ILE A 175 12.66 -9.53 -32.95
C ILE A 175 13.24 -8.73 -31.80
N GLU A 176 13.75 -9.41 -30.78
CA GLU A 176 14.42 -8.80 -29.64
C GLU A 176 15.91 -9.17 -29.68
N ILE A 177 16.75 -8.17 -29.54
CA ILE A 177 18.21 -8.36 -29.43
C ILE A 177 18.65 -7.85 -28.09
N VAL A 178 19.14 -8.76 -27.26
CA VAL A 178 19.65 -8.46 -25.90
C VAL A 178 21.17 -8.47 -25.95
N SER A 179 21.81 -7.54 -25.25
CA SER A 179 23.26 -7.50 -25.10
C SER A 179 23.79 -8.83 -24.52
N SER A 180 24.84 -9.38 -25.13
CA SER A 180 25.47 -10.60 -24.60
C SER A 180 26.02 -10.45 -23.17
N GLN A 181 26.27 -9.21 -22.72
CA GLN A 181 26.71 -8.88 -21.37
C GLN A 181 25.56 -8.79 -20.35
N SER A 182 24.31 -8.87 -20.82
CA SER A 182 23.12 -8.73 -19.98
C SER A 182 22.08 -9.84 -20.27
N PRO A 183 22.44 -11.13 -20.19
CA PRO A 183 21.58 -12.25 -20.62
C PRO A 183 20.30 -12.34 -19.80
N ASN A 184 20.32 -11.84 -18.56
CA ASN A 184 19.17 -11.86 -17.65
C ASN A 184 18.19 -10.68 -17.81
N LYS A 185 18.44 -9.79 -18.78
CA LYS A 185 17.56 -8.61 -19.02
C LYS A 185 16.17 -9.00 -19.53
N ARG A 186 16.04 -10.19 -20.13
CA ARG A 186 14.79 -10.73 -20.67
C ARG A 186 14.66 -12.20 -20.26
N PRO A 187 14.28 -12.49 -19.02
CA PRO A 187 14.02 -13.88 -18.63
C PRO A 187 12.82 -14.41 -19.42
N ASP A 188 12.98 -15.60 -20.00
CA ASP A 188 11.93 -16.26 -20.74
C ASP A 188 10.97 -16.97 -19.77
N VAL A 189 9.73 -16.50 -19.71
CA VAL A 189 8.68 -17.03 -18.82
C VAL A 189 8.27 -18.46 -19.18
N GLU A 190 8.64 -18.98 -20.34
CA GLU A 190 8.34 -20.36 -20.72
C GLU A 190 9.40 -21.35 -20.22
N THR A 191 10.60 -20.88 -19.89
CA THR A 191 11.68 -21.70 -19.35
C THR A 191 11.66 -21.75 -17.83
N GLU A 192 12.10 -22.85 -17.23
CA GLU A 192 12.20 -23.00 -15.77
C GLU A 192 13.20 -22.01 -15.17
N GLU A 193 14.32 -21.72 -15.88
CA GLU A 193 15.30 -20.72 -15.44
C GLU A 193 14.70 -19.30 -15.43
N GLY A 194 13.97 -18.94 -16.49
CA GLY A 194 13.30 -17.63 -16.59
C GLY A 194 12.22 -17.46 -15.54
N LYS A 195 11.38 -18.50 -15.31
CA LYS A 195 10.39 -18.51 -14.25
C LYS A 195 11.04 -18.33 -12.87
N ALA A 196 12.12 -19.07 -12.59
CA ALA A 196 12.82 -18.97 -11.29
C ALA A 196 13.37 -17.55 -11.03
N LYS A 197 13.88 -16.86 -12.06
CA LYS A 197 14.34 -15.47 -11.95
C LYS A 197 13.20 -14.50 -11.66
N ILE A 198 12.06 -14.67 -12.33
CA ILE A 198 10.86 -13.86 -12.10
C ILE A 198 10.30 -14.13 -10.70
N GLN A 199 10.22 -15.40 -10.30
CA GLN A 199 9.76 -15.79 -8.98
C GLN A 199 10.61 -15.14 -7.88
N ALA A 200 11.94 -15.21 -7.99
CA ALA A 200 12.85 -14.59 -7.03
C ALA A 200 12.64 -13.07 -6.92
N HIS A 201 12.31 -12.39 -8.03
CA HIS A 201 12.00 -10.97 -8.02
C HIS A 201 10.67 -10.68 -7.31
N ILE A 202 9.63 -11.48 -7.57
CA ILE A 202 8.31 -11.35 -6.93
C ILE A 202 8.43 -11.65 -5.43
N ASP A 203 9.17 -12.69 -5.05
CA ASP A 203 9.40 -13.06 -3.65
C ASP A 203 10.12 -11.96 -2.89
N ALA A 204 11.12 -11.31 -3.48
CA ALA A 204 11.81 -10.20 -2.86
C ALA A 204 10.87 -8.99 -2.61
N LEU A 205 9.93 -8.71 -3.52
CA LEU A 205 8.93 -7.66 -3.33
C LEU A 205 7.89 -8.06 -2.26
N ALA A 206 7.48 -9.32 -2.23
CA ALA A 206 6.59 -9.85 -1.21
C ALA A 206 7.24 -9.79 0.18
N GLU A 207 8.54 -10.08 0.29
CA GLU A 207 9.29 -9.93 1.54
C GLU A 207 9.30 -8.49 2.06
N VAL A 208 9.48 -7.50 1.18
CA VAL A 208 9.36 -6.08 1.55
C VAL A 208 7.98 -5.79 2.13
N PHE A 209 6.91 -6.24 1.47
CA PHE A 209 5.54 -6.03 1.94
C PHE A 209 5.31 -6.67 3.31
N ILE A 210 5.66 -7.95 3.47
CA ILE A 210 5.51 -8.71 4.72
C ILE A 210 6.27 -8.02 5.87
N ASN A 211 7.52 -7.61 5.64
CA ASN A 211 8.33 -6.95 6.64
C ASN A 211 7.77 -5.59 7.06
N LYS A 212 7.19 -4.83 6.12
CA LYS A 212 6.54 -3.55 6.43
C LYS A 212 5.25 -3.75 7.23
N VAL A 213 4.40 -4.69 6.85
CA VAL A 213 3.20 -5.03 7.64
C VAL A 213 3.58 -5.50 9.05
N ALA A 214 4.60 -6.34 9.17
CA ALA A 214 5.11 -6.80 10.46
C ALA A 214 5.55 -5.63 11.35
N LEU A 215 6.33 -4.70 10.79
CA LEU A 215 6.74 -3.47 11.46
C LEU A 215 5.53 -2.60 11.88
N HIS A 216 4.61 -2.38 10.98
CA HIS A 216 3.46 -1.52 11.20
C HIS A 216 2.50 -2.05 12.26
N ARG A 217 2.32 -3.38 12.28
CA ARG A 217 1.42 -4.07 13.21
C ARG A 217 2.10 -4.53 14.51
N ASP A 218 3.42 -4.29 14.66
CA ASP A 218 4.22 -4.67 15.82
C ASP A 218 4.20 -6.20 16.07
N ILE A 219 4.38 -6.97 15.00
CA ILE A 219 4.42 -8.44 15.02
C ILE A 219 5.63 -8.94 14.20
N SER A 220 5.98 -10.22 14.33
CA SER A 220 7.06 -10.79 13.52
C SER A 220 6.62 -11.05 12.07
N PRO A 221 7.54 -10.98 11.08
CA PRO A 221 7.26 -11.39 9.70
C PRO A 221 6.71 -12.83 9.60
N LYS A 222 7.20 -13.73 10.45
CA LYS A 222 6.70 -15.09 10.55
C LYS A 222 5.22 -15.13 10.93
N ASN A 223 4.79 -14.27 11.87
CA ASN A 223 3.39 -14.16 12.27
C ASN A 223 2.50 -13.68 11.10
N VAL A 224 2.99 -12.71 10.31
CA VAL A 224 2.27 -12.26 9.10
C VAL A 224 2.05 -13.42 8.14
N ILE A 225 3.10 -14.23 7.86
CA ILE A 225 3.01 -15.36 6.94
C ILE A 225 2.06 -16.43 7.45
N GLU A 226 2.15 -16.80 8.74
CA GLU A 226 1.41 -17.93 9.30
C GLU A 226 -0.05 -17.60 9.64
N ASN A 227 -0.33 -16.37 10.08
CA ASN A 227 -1.64 -16.01 10.63
C ASN A 227 -2.47 -15.06 9.75
N PHE A 228 -1.84 -14.35 8.80
CA PHE A 228 -2.57 -13.45 7.90
C PHE A 228 -2.93 -14.11 6.56
N GLY A 229 -2.97 -15.46 6.52
CA GLY A 229 -3.58 -16.26 5.47
C GLY A 229 -2.76 -16.48 4.21
N GLY A 230 -1.48 -16.03 4.14
CA GLY A 230 -0.61 -16.29 2.98
C GLY A 230 -1.16 -15.78 1.64
N GLY A 231 -1.87 -14.65 1.65
CA GLY A 231 -2.54 -14.07 0.49
C GLY A 231 -4.07 -14.19 0.49
N ASP A 232 -4.65 -14.90 1.46
CA ASP A 232 -6.10 -15.00 1.65
C ASP A 232 -6.73 -13.67 2.13
N VAL A 233 -8.06 -13.63 2.11
CA VAL A 233 -8.87 -12.51 2.60
C VAL A 233 -9.82 -12.95 3.69
N PHE A 234 -10.13 -12.04 4.62
CA PHE A 234 -10.97 -12.31 5.79
C PHE A 234 -12.02 -11.22 5.96
N VAL A 235 -13.24 -11.65 6.33
CA VAL A 235 -14.38 -10.75 6.48
C VAL A 235 -14.52 -10.29 7.94
N GLY A 236 -14.71 -8.99 8.14
CA GLY A 236 -15.16 -8.36 9.36
C GLY A 236 -14.57 -8.94 10.65
N GLN A 237 -15.40 -9.61 11.44
CA GLN A 237 -15.00 -10.19 12.73
C GLN A 237 -13.85 -11.21 12.62
N ASN A 238 -13.74 -11.95 11.51
CA ASN A 238 -12.61 -12.87 11.32
C ASN A 238 -11.29 -12.12 11.13
N ALA A 239 -11.31 -10.98 10.41
CA ALA A 239 -10.13 -10.13 10.26
C ALA A 239 -9.68 -9.55 11.60
N VAL A 240 -10.63 -9.15 12.47
CA VAL A 240 -10.32 -8.71 13.84
C VAL A 240 -9.71 -9.84 14.66
N ARG A 241 -10.30 -11.03 14.63
CA ARG A 241 -9.84 -12.20 15.42
C ARG A 241 -8.39 -12.59 15.13
N ILE A 242 -7.96 -12.48 13.87
CA ILE A 242 -6.57 -12.82 13.48
C ILE A 242 -5.61 -11.63 13.54
N GLY A 243 -6.09 -10.42 13.88
CA GLY A 243 -5.27 -9.23 14.05
C GLY A 243 -5.04 -8.38 12.80
N LEU A 244 -5.75 -8.65 11.69
CA LEU A 244 -5.73 -7.78 10.50
C LEU A 244 -6.41 -6.43 10.78
N ALA A 245 -7.45 -6.39 11.60
CA ALA A 245 -8.06 -5.16 12.09
C ALA A 245 -8.02 -5.13 13.62
N ASP A 246 -8.15 -3.94 14.20
CA ASP A 246 -8.13 -3.74 15.66
C ASP A 246 -9.52 -3.92 16.28
N SER A 247 -10.59 -3.51 15.56
CA SER A 247 -11.98 -3.71 15.98
C SER A 247 -12.96 -3.52 14.83
N LEU A 248 -14.22 -3.93 15.05
CA LEU A 248 -15.33 -3.50 14.21
C LEU A 248 -15.83 -2.13 14.67
N ALA A 249 -16.23 -1.29 13.72
CA ALA A 249 -16.88 -0.02 14.00
C ALA A 249 -17.73 0.43 12.81
N SER A 250 -18.67 1.34 13.04
CA SER A 250 -19.31 2.09 11.97
C SER A 250 -18.55 3.38 11.68
N PHE A 251 -18.62 3.86 10.45
CA PHE A 251 -17.99 5.12 10.03
C PHE A 251 -18.37 6.30 10.95
N GLU A 252 -19.67 6.46 11.24
CA GLU A 252 -20.17 7.57 12.06
C GLU A 252 -19.70 7.48 13.52
N ALA A 253 -19.54 6.27 14.07
CA ALA A 253 -18.98 6.08 15.40
C ALA A 253 -17.52 6.54 15.46
N ILE A 254 -16.71 6.19 14.44
CA ILE A 254 -15.31 6.61 14.35
C ILE A 254 -15.21 8.15 14.26
N ILE A 255 -16.01 8.77 13.39
CA ILE A 255 -16.04 10.24 13.25
C ILE A 255 -16.41 10.92 14.58
N SER A 256 -17.43 10.39 15.28
CA SER A 256 -17.85 10.90 16.58
C SER A 256 -16.73 10.79 17.62
N ASP A 257 -16.09 9.63 17.71
CA ASP A 257 -14.99 9.37 18.64
C ASP A 257 -13.81 10.30 18.40
N LEU A 258 -13.40 10.47 17.15
CA LEU A 258 -12.28 11.33 16.77
C LEU A 258 -12.56 12.81 17.06
N ASN A 259 -13.78 13.31 16.82
CA ASN A 259 -14.15 14.69 17.12
C ASN A 259 -14.24 14.95 18.63
N ASN A 260 -14.62 13.95 19.42
CA ASN A 260 -14.74 14.08 20.87
C ASN A 260 -13.43 13.78 21.62
N GLY A 261 -12.37 13.38 20.91
CA GLY A 261 -11.12 12.93 21.51
C GLY A 261 -11.29 11.67 22.37
N THR A 262 -12.33 10.88 22.08
CA THR A 262 -12.69 9.65 22.79
C THR A 262 -12.45 8.44 21.92
N CYS A 263 -12.31 7.26 22.52
CA CYS A 263 -12.15 6.00 21.82
C CYS A 263 -13.04 4.93 22.44
N HIS A 264 -14.34 5.11 22.34
CA HIS A 264 -15.31 4.16 22.87
C HIS A 264 -15.24 2.79 22.14
N SER A 265 -14.82 2.77 20.89
CA SER A 265 -14.68 1.55 20.08
C SER A 265 -13.48 0.67 20.45
N LEU A 266 -12.64 1.06 21.41
CA LEU A 266 -11.45 0.33 21.86
C LEU A 266 -11.51 -0.07 23.33
N ILE A 267 -12.70 -0.35 23.84
CA ILE A 267 -12.88 -0.96 25.17
C ILE A 267 -12.50 -2.44 25.02
N ASP A 268 -11.52 -2.91 25.80
CA ASP A 268 -11.22 -4.33 25.88
C ASP A 268 -12.37 -5.10 26.58
N GLU A 269 -12.34 -6.41 26.48
CA GLU A 269 -13.32 -7.30 27.12
C GLU A 269 -13.43 -7.12 28.66
N ASN A 270 -12.52 -6.35 29.27
CA ASN A 270 -12.50 -6.00 30.70
C ASN A 270 -12.98 -4.56 30.97
N GLY A 271 -13.51 -3.85 29.95
CA GLY A 271 -14.02 -2.49 30.11
C GLY A 271 -12.95 -1.41 30.31
N LYS A 272 -11.68 -1.70 30.01
CA LYS A 272 -10.60 -0.71 30.07
C LYS A 272 -10.37 -0.06 28.72
N ASN A 273 -10.39 1.28 28.69
CA ASN A 273 -9.96 2.05 27.52
C ASN A 273 -8.49 1.72 27.20
N LYS A 274 -8.24 1.02 26.10
CA LYS A 274 -6.88 1.00 25.51
C LYS A 274 -6.63 2.39 24.96
N ASN A 275 -5.52 3.01 25.35
CA ASN A 275 -5.13 4.31 24.80
C ASN A 275 -5.27 4.29 23.29
N CYS A 276 -6.12 5.13 22.74
CA CYS A 276 -6.36 5.26 21.30
C CYS A 276 -5.13 5.63 20.53
N PHE A 277 -4.23 6.32 21.17
CA PHE A 277 -3.06 6.89 20.58
C PHE A 277 -1.85 6.33 21.31
N ARG A 278 -0.99 5.58 20.63
CA ARG A 278 0.34 5.32 21.13
C ARG A 278 1.07 6.67 21.16
N THR A 279 1.09 7.35 22.29
CA THR A 279 2.18 8.29 22.56
C THR A 279 3.43 7.43 22.50
N ARG A 280 4.26 7.58 21.46
CA ARG A 280 5.64 7.10 21.54
C ARG A 280 6.25 7.92 22.67
N ASP A 281 6.56 7.29 23.79
CA ASP A 281 7.62 7.76 24.65
C ASP A 281 8.85 7.80 23.76
N PHE A 282 9.26 9.01 23.36
CA PHE A 282 10.51 9.23 22.67
C PHE A 282 11.61 8.88 23.67
N ASP A 283 11.99 7.61 23.69
CA ASP A 283 13.24 7.19 24.28
C ASP A 283 14.34 7.67 23.33
N GLU A 284 14.92 8.84 23.61
CA GLU A 284 15.99 9.46 22.84
C GLU A 284 17.19 8.53 22.63
N ASN A 285 17.22 7.38 23.30
CA ASN A 285 18.30 6.40 23.25
C ASN A 285 18.18 5.35 22.14
N VAL A 286 17.05 5.25 21.40
CA VAL A 286 16.86 4.22 20.36
C VAL A 286 17.28 4.69 18.96
N VAL A 287 17.43 6.01 18.75
CA VAL A 287 17.78 6.56 17.41
C VAL A 287 19.25 6.26 17.04
N ASP A 288 20.11 5.90 17.99
CA ASP A 288 21.57 5.81 17.75
C ASP A 288 22.06 4.44 17.23
N SER A 289 21.32 3.34 17.40
CA SER A 289 21.83 2.00 17.04
C SER A 289 21.66 1.62 15.56
N THR A 290 20.68 2.19 14.86
CA THR A 290 20.41 1.86 13.45
C THR A 290 21.21 2.77 12.51
N PHE A 291 21.44 4.03 12.90
CA PHE A 291 22.29 4.96 12.14
C PHE A 291 23.77 4.62 12.26
N GLN A 292 24.23 4.11 13.40
CA GLN A 292 25.64 3.70 13.58
C GLN A 292 26.00 2.44 12.79
N LYS A 293 25.08 1.49 12.60
CA LYS A 293 25.32 0.31 11.75
C LYS A 293 25.48 0.68 10.27
N ASN A 294 24.74 1.67 9.77
CA ASN A 294 24.87 2.13 8.38
C ASN A 294 26.11 3.02 8.15
N ALA A 295 26.62 3.68 9.18
CA ALA A 295 27.87 4.45 9.12
C ALA A 295 29.11 3.53 9.15
N ALA A 296 29.05 2.40 9.84
CA ALA A 296 30.12 1.42 9.89
C ALA A 296 30.36 0.71 8.56
N VAL A 297 29.29 0.45 7.80
CA VAL A 297 29.36 -0.15 6.45
C VAL A 297 29.98 0.81 5.44
N LYS A 298 29.74 2.13 5.55
CA LYS A 298 30.40 3.13 4.67
C LYS A 298 31.90 3.30 4.95
N LYS A 299 32.39 3.02 6.15
CA LYS A 299 33.83 3.10 6.47
C LYS A 299 34.66 1.90 5.98
N GLN A 300 34.01 0.77 5.67
CA GLN A 300 34.70 -0.41 5.13
C GLN A 300 34.99 -0.33 3.61
N PHE A 301 34.41 0.64 2.89
CA PHE A 301 34.62 0.83 1.45
C PHE A 301 35.50 2.05 1.11
N SER A 302 36.04 2.75 2.09
CA SER A 302 36.87 3.95 1.85
C SER A 302 38.38 3.76 2.08
N SER A 303 38.88 2.52 2.19
CA SER A 303 40.31 2.23 2.25
C SER A 303 40.72 1.34 1.08
N CYS A 304 40.84 1.92 -0.10
CA CYS A 304 41.74 1.42 -1.13
C CYS A 304 43.05 2.21 -0.98
N PRO A 305 44.20 1.55 -0.88
CA PRO A 305 45.48 2.25 -0.89
C PRO A 305 45.80 2.73 -2.30
N ASP A 306 46.30 3.95 -2.38
CA ASP A 306 46.88 4.56 -3.58
C ASP A 306 47.88 3.64 -4.27
N GLY A 307 47.79 3.52 -5.59
CA GLY A 307 48.84 3.03 -6.42
C GLY A 307 48.43 2.08 -7.54
N CYS A 308 47.97 2.63 -8.66
CA CYS A 308 48.14 2.07 -9.99
C CYS A 308 48.09 3.19 -11.03
N ASP A 309 49.25 3.89 -11.16
CA ASP A 309 49.68 4.48 -12.40
C ASP A 309 50.27 3.35 -13.29
N LYS A 310 49.63 3.05 -14.39
CA LYS A 310 50.18 2.86 -15.75
C LYS A 310 49.10 2.40 -16.69
#